data_9afc217f83e99e051f8c029f66d00e11
#
_entry.id   9afc217f83e99e051f8c029f66d00e11
#
_cell.length_a   1.000
_cell.length_b   1.000
_cell.length_c   1.000
_cell.angle_alpha   90.00
_cell.angle_beta   90.00
_cell.angle_gamma   90.00
#
_symmetry.space_group_name_H-M   'P 1'
#
loop_
_entity.id
_entity.type
_entity.pdbx_description
1 polymer ?
#
loop_
_entity_poly.entity_id
_entity_poly.type
_entity_poly.pdbx_seq_one_letter_code
_entity_poly.pdbx_strand_id
1 'polypeptide(L)'
;MKDMKKILIGLSMCIVCFACTTKQDVIDGGVSSPYYDGTIMEYLRSNTEQWGYTVQMIERAGLTDLFEGRVDTVPTMTFFAPPSFAVYRYLMDCKYKGVTEDRYESIEDMPVELCRELILKHVVVGKYLKENIGFRNMDYAIHAKEQDGGTTFTCIGKNQVIAYLERNTYKG
;
A
#
# COMPACT_ATOMS: atom_id res chain seq x y z
N MET A 1 -49.91 37.77 33.35
CA MET A 1 -49.63 36.30 33.08
C MET A 1 -49.67 35.94 31.60
N LYS A 2 -50.49 36.57 30.75
CA LYS A 2 -50.50 36.24 29.29
C LYS A 2 -49.27 36.72 28.55
N ASP A 3 -48.66 37.82 28.95
CA ASP A 3 -47.50 38.40 28.24
C ASP A 3 -46.18 37.70 28.60
N MET A 4 -46.06 37.20 29.83
CA MET A 4 -44.91 36.38 30.23
C MET A 4 -44.79 35.06 29.43
N LYS A 5 -45.93 34.45 29.08
CA LYS A 5 -45.93 33.23 28.26
C LYS A 5 -45.46 33.47 26.82
N LYS A 6 -45.80 34.64 26.25
CA LYS A 6 -45.35 35.03 24.91
C LYS A 6 -43.86 35.33 24.87
N ILE A 7 -43.33 35.94 25.93
CA ILE A 7 -41.87 36.21 26.07
C ILE A 7 -41.11 34.89 26.23
N LEU A 8 -41.63 33.94 27.00
CA LEU A 8 -40.98 32.60 27.17
C LEU A 8 -40.96 31.79 25.87
N ILE A 9 -42.06 31.87 25.07
CA ILE A 9 -42.12 31.18 23.78
C ILE A 9 -41.18 31.84 22.77
N GLY A 10 -41.08 33.18 22.75
CA GLY A 10 -40.12 33.89 21.91
C GLY A 10 -38.64 33.59 22.25
N LEU A 11 -38.33 33.49 23.54
CA LEU A 11 -36.99 33.18 24.00
C LEU A 11 -36.59 31.71 23.71
N SER A 12 -37.57 30.78 23.80
CA SER A 12 -37.35 29.36 23.45
C SER A 12 -37.10 29.16 21.96
N MET A 13 -37.74 29.99 21.11
CA MET A 13 -37.58 29.88 19.65
C MET A 13 -36.24 30.46 19.15
N CYS A 14 -35.65 31.41 19.88
CA CYS A 14 -34.31 31.95 19.55
C CYS A 14 -33.17 30.99 19.90
N ILE A 15 -33.36 30.08 20.85
CA ILE A 15 -32.31 29.12 21.27
C ILE A 15 -32.13 28.02 20.23
N VAL A 16 -33.13 27.69 19.42
CA VAL A 16 -33.08 26.63 18.41
C VAL A 16 -32.30 27.04 17.15
N CYS A 17 -32.12 28.35 16.93
CA CYS A 17 -31.41 28.85 15.73
C CYS A 17 -29.87 28.88 15.85
N PHE A 18 -29.31 28.60 17.03
CA PHE A 18 -27.83 28.58 17.22
C PHE A 18 -27.20 27.21 17.11
N ALA A 19 -27.97 26.17 16.81
CA ALA A 19 -27.45 24.77 16.78
C ALA A 19 -27.06 24.27 15.40
N CYS A 20 -26.89 25.13 14.40
CA CYS A 20 -26.43 24.69 13.07
C CYS A 20 -25.33 25.59 12.52
N THR A 21 -24.22 25.65 13.23
CA THR A 21 -22.90 25.94 12.62
C THR A 21 -21.91 24.85 13.03
N THR A 22 -22.23 23.61 12.71
CA THR A 22 -21.16 22.67 12.46
C THR A 22 -20.46 23.18 11.22
N LYS A 23 -19.34 23.91 11.40
CA LYS A 23 -18.33 23.94 10.38
C LYS A 23 -18.05 22.47 10.09
N GLN A 24 -18.54 21.96 8.97
CA GLN A 24 -17.92 20.81 8.36
C GLN A 24 -16.50 21.29 8.09
N ASP A 25 -15.57 20.86 8.94
CA ASP A 25 -14.16 20.88 8.57
C ASP A 25 -14.13 20.04 7.29
N VAL A 26 -14.06 20.74 6.17
CA VAL A 26 -13.70 20.10 4.90
C VAL A 26 -12.35 19.47 5.24
N ILE A 27 -12.36 18.15 5.39
CA ILE A 27 -11.11 17.40 5.44
C ILE A 27 -10.48 17.71 4.09
N ASP A 28 -9.62 18.72 4.08
CA ASP A 28 -8.75 18.97 2.95
C ASP A 28 -7.88 17.71 2.85
N GLY A 29 -8.26 16.84 1.92
CA GLY A 29 -7.59 15.57 1.70
C GLY A 29 -6.13 15.74 1.29
N GLY A 30 -5.60 16.95 1.39
CA GLY A 30 -4.25 17.33 0.99
C GLY A 30 -3.97 16.91 -0.46
N VAL A 31 -3.18 17.64 -1.18
CA VAL A 31 -2.64 17.13 -2.44
C VAL A 31 -1.67 16.01 -2.06
N SER A 32 -2.15 14.76 -2.13
CA SER A 32 -1.29 13.59 -1.94
C SER A 32 -0.19 13.65 -2.99
N SER A 33 1.00 14.06 -2.57
CA SER A 33 2.17 14.06 -3.45
C SER A 33 2.50 12.60 -3.79
N PRO A 34 2.64 12.25 -5.07
CA PRO A 34 3.12 10.93 -5.46
C PRO A 34 4.63 10.78 -5.21
N TYR A 35 5.28 11.83 -4.71
CA TYR A 35 6.71 11.87 -4.43
C TYR A 35 6.95 11.91 -2.93
N TYR A 36 7.89 11.09 -2.47
CA TYR A 36 8.41 11.09 -1.12
C TYR A 36 9.87 11.57 -1.15
N ASP A 37 10.19 12.52 -0.29
CA ASP A 37 11.57 13.03 -0.15
C ASP A 37 12.32 12.16 0.87
N GLY A 38 12.94 11.11 0.38
CA GLY A 38 13.66 10.13 1.19
C GLY A 38 13.89 8.81 0.49
N THR A 39 14.45 7.87 1.22
CA THR A 39 14.71 6.51 0.76
C THR A 39 13.43 5.65 0.75
N ILE A 40 13.46 4.52 0.04
CA ILE A 40 12.36 3.55 0.09
C ILE A 40 12.18 3.04 1.53
N MET A 41 13.27 2.81 2.26
CA MET A 41 13.18 2.32 3.63
C MET A 41 12.52 3.34 4.57
N GLU A 42 12.85 4.62 4.45
CA GLU A 42 12.20 5.69 5.20
C GLU A 42 10.70 5.79 4.88
N TYR A 43 10.35 5.70 3.60
CA TYR A 43 8.94 5.67 3.19
C TYR A 43 8.18 4.50 3.83
N LEU A 44 8.72 3.29 3.79
CA LEU A 44 8.08 2.12 4.38
C LEU A 44 7.94 2.25 5.91
N ARG A 45 8.95 2.79 6.59
CA ARG A 45 8.92 3.04 8.03
C ARG A 45 7.96 4.16 8.45
N SER A 46 7.63 5.08 7.55
CA SER A 46 6.69 6.17 7.84
C SER A 46 5.25 5.70 8.05
N ASN A 47 4.90 4.51 7.56
CA ASN A 47 3.57 3.92 7.76
C ASN A 47 3.69 2.43 8.13
N THR A 48 3.90 2.18 9.42
CA THR A 48 4.11 0.83 9.97
C THR A 48 2.85 -0.03 9.93
N GLU A 49 1.66 0.55 9.94
CA GLU A 49 0.42 -0.19 9.78
C GLU A 49 0.38 -0.87 8.39
N GLN A 50 0.70 -0.12 7.36
CA GLN A 50 0.69 -0.63 6.00
C GLN A 50 1.89 -1.50 5.64
N TRP A 51 3.09 -1.18 6.16
CA TRP A 51 4.35 -1.77 5.70
C TRP A 51 5.18 -2.47 6.79
N GLY A 52 4.71 -2.48 8.04
CA GLY A 52 5.51 -2.97 9.18
C GLY A 52 6.06 -4.38 9.00
N TYR A 53 5.27 -5.33 8.51
CA TYR A 53 5.76 -6.69 8.24
C TYR A 53 6.76 -6.74 7.08
N THR A 54 6.59 -5.90 6.08
CA THR A 54 7.53 -5.79 4.95
C THR A 54 8.86 -5.21 5.40
N VAL A 55 8.84 -4.20 6.28
CA VAL A 55 10.05 -3.66 6.92
C VAL A 55 10.78 -4.75 7.71
N GLN A 56 10.05 -5.51 8.55
CA GLN A 56 10.63 -6.63 9.30
C GLN A 56 11.28 -7.67 8.38
N MET A 57 10.63 -8.03 7.27
CA MET A 57 11.20 -8.95 6.29
C MET A 57 12.48 -8.41 5.64
N ILE A 58 12.50 -7.12 5.28
CA ILE A 58 13.68 -6.45 4.69
C ILE A 58 14.84 -6.48 5.69
N GLU A 59 14.58 -6.13 6.94
CA GLU A 59 15.59 -6.10 8.02
C GLU A 59 16.09 -7.52 8.32
N ARG A 60 15.19 -8.49 8.44
CA ARG A 60 15.56 -9.92 8.62
C ARG A 60 16.40 -10.45 7.47
N ALA A 61 16.10 -10.05 6.24
CA ALA A 61 16.81 -10.44 5.04
C ALA A 61 18.21 -9.80 4.91
N GLY A 62 18.57 -8.85 5.79
CA GLY A 62 19.80 -8.07 5.69
C GLY A 62 19.86 -7.20 4.43
N LEU A 63 18.71 -6.67 3.99
CA LEU A 63 18.60 -5.87 2.77
C LEU A 63 18.42 -4.37 3.06
N THR A 64 18.54 -3.93 4.30
CA THR A 64 18.36 -2.53 4.70
C THR A 64 19.18 -1.58 3.84
N ASP A 65 20.46 -1.87 3.61
CA ASP A 65 21.36 -1.02 2.81
C ASP A 65 20.89 -0.86 1.37
N LEU A 66 20.32 -1.91 0.78
CA LEU A 66 19.74 -1.86 -0.56
C LEU A 66 18.56 -0.87 -0.60
N PHE A 67 17.66 -0.92 0.39
CA PHE A 67 16.47 -0.08 0.46
C PHE A 67 16.75 1.36 0.93
N GLU A 68 17.90 1.58 1.54
CA GLU A 68 18.42 2.92 1.87
C GLU A 68 19.31 3.50 0.75
N GLY A 69 19.45 2.80 -0.39
CA GLY A 69 20.21 3.28 -1.54
C GLY A 69 21.72 3.29 -1.35
N ARG A 70 22.24 2.46 -0.44
CA ARG A 70 23.69 2.38 -0.13
C ARG A 70 24.45 1.30 -0.92
N VAL A 71 23.78 0.68 -1.90
CA VAL A 71 24.38 -0.39 -2.74
C VAL A 71 24.67 0.14 -4.14
N ASP A 72 25.92 0.43 -4.45
CA ASP A 72 26.35 1.05 -5.71
C ASP A 72 25.96 0.25 -6.96
N THR A 73 25.89 -1.09 -6.86
CA THR A 73 25.52 -1.96 -7.98
C THR A 73 24.02 -1.86 -8.34
N VAL A 74 23.21 -1.27 -7.46
CA VAL A 74 21.77 -1.03 -7.68
C VAL A 74 21.47 0.44 -7.37
N PRO A 75 21.88 1.38 -8.23
CA PRO A 75 21.75 2.81 -7.94
C PRO A 75 20.32 3.29 -7.89
N THR A 76 19.43 2.61 -8.59
CA THR A 76 17.98 2.87 -8.55
C THR A 76 17.22 1.56 -8.64
N MET A 77 16.06 1.51 -8.00
CA MET A 77 15.18 0.34 -8.07
C MET A 77 13.70 0.73 -7.97
N THR A 78 12.86 -0.17 -8.44
CA THR A 78 11.41 -0.14 -8.24
C THR A 78 11.03 -1.32 -7.37
N PHE A 79 10.30 -1.06 -6.31
CA PHE A 79 9.84 -2.08 -5.36
C PHE A 79 8.33 -2.22 -5.41
N PHE A 80 7.85 -3.38 -5.83
CA PHE A 80 6.44 -3.76 -5.74
C PHE A 80 6.13 -4.25 -4.33
N ALA A 81 6.06 -3.32 -3.38
CA ALA A 81 5.98 -3.62 -1.96
C ALA A 81 4.74 -4.46 -1.58
N PRO A 82 4.89 -5.66 -1.03
CA PRO A 82 3.78 -6.38 -0.45
C PRO A 82 3.33 -5.65 0.83
N PRO A 83 2.04 -5.31 0.99
CA PRO A 83 1.57 -4.69 2.23
C PRO A 83 1.60 -5.69 3.39
N SER A 84 1.61 -5.19 4.63
CA SER A 84 1.62 -6.01 5.85
C SER A 84 0.55 -7.09 5.84
N PHE A 85 -0.64 -6.79 5.31
CA PHE A 85 -1.71 -7.78 5.17
C PHE A 85 -1.32 -8.97 4.27
N ALA A 86 -0.61 -8.72 3.17
CA ALA A 86 -0.18 -9.80 2.26
C ALA A 86 0.86 -10.71 2.94
N VAL A 87 1.80 -10.12 3.68
CA VAL A 87 2.80 -10.88 4.46
C VAL A 87 2.13 -11.69 5.57
N TYR A 88 1.23 -11.07 6.33
CA TYR A 88 0.46 -11.77 7.35
C TYR A 88 -0.33 -12.95 6.78
N ARG A 89 -0.98 -12.76 5.63
CA ARG A 89 -1.70 -13.82 4.94
C ARG A 89 -0.78 -14.97 4.54
N TYR A 90 0.43 -14.67 4.07
CA TYR A 90 1.42 -15.69 3.75
C TYR A 90 1.79 -16.52 4.99
N LEU A 91 2.06 -15.88 6.13
CA LEU A 91 2.32 -16.58 7.41
C LEU A 91 1.14 -17.46 7.81
N MET A 92 -0.09 -16.98 7.69
CA MET A 92 -1.29 -17.78 7.99
C MET A 92 -1.44 -18.96 7.03
N ASP A 93 -1.14 -18.79 5.76
CA ASP A 93 -1.21 -19.88 4.78
C ASP A 93 -0.12 -20.93 5.05
N CYS A 94 1.08 -20.54 5.46
CA CYS A 94 2.13 -21.46 5.91
C CYS A 94 1.68 -22.24 7.16
N LYS A 95 1.08 -21.55 8.14
CA LYS A 95 0.65 -22.14 9.40
C LYS A 95 -0.50 -23.13 9.24
N TYR A 96 -1.53 -22.76 8.47
CA TYR A 96 -2.80 -23.48 8.45
C TYR A 96 -3.06 -24.30 7.18
N LYS A 97 -2.49 -23.92 6.06
CA LYS A 97 -2.74 -24.59 4.77
C LYS A 97 -1.59 -25.52 4.33
N GLY A 98 -0.48 -25.50 5.05
CA GLY A 98 0.67 -26.34 4.72
C GLY A 98 1.26 -26.02 3.34
N VAL A 99 1.27 -24.73 2.97
CA VAL A 99 1.86 -24.25 1.69
C VAL A 99 3.36 -24.57 1.62
N THR A 100 3.98 -24.72 2.79
CA THR A 100 5.34 -25.23 2.95
C THR A 100 5.34 -26.32 4.03
N GLU A 101 6.34 -27.21 3.99
CA GLU A 101 6.58 -28.17 5.09
C GLU A 101 6.90 -27.44 6.41
N ASP A 102 7.52 -26.24 6.28
CA ASP A 102 7.88 -25.39 7.39
C ASP A 102 6.69 -24.50 7.80
N ARG A 103 6.47 -24.40 9.10
CA ARG A 103 5.44 -23.58 9.69
C ARG A 103 6.07 -22.41 10.43
N TYR A 104 5.81 -21.19 9.93
CA TYR A 104 6.29 -19.97 10.56
C TYR A 104 5.13 -19.29 11.29
N GLU A 105 5.33 -18.92 12.54
CA GLU A 105 4.34 -18.17 13.32
C GLU A 105 4.57 -16.66 13.23
N SER A 106 5.83 -16.28 12.99
CA SER A 106 6.28 -14.90 12.87
C SER A 106 7.37 -14.75 11.80
N ILE A 107 7.74 -13.54 11.48
CA ILE A 107 8.85 -13.25 10.56
C ILE A 107 10.20 -13.68 11.18
N GLU A 108 10.32 -13.60 12.49
CA GLU A 108 11.50 -14.00 13.22
C GLU A 108 11.78 -15.50 13.09
N ASP A 109 10.75 -16.33 12.88
CA ASP A 109 10.88 -17.77 12.70
C ASP A 109 11.31 -18.13 11.27
N MET A 110 11.12 -17.22 10.32
CA MET A 110 11.48 -17.46 8.91
C MET A 110 13.00 -17.48 8.72
N PRO A 111 13.54 -18.42 7.90
CA PRO A 111 14.93 -18.37 7.48
C PRO A 111 15.29 -17.03 6.80
N VAL A 112 16.48 -16.52 7.09
CA VAL A 112 16.99 -15.28 6.50
C VAL A 112 16.97 -15.34 4.96
N GLU A 113 17.38 -16.46 4.41
CA GLU A 113 17.44 -16.71 2.97
C GLU A 113 16.04 -16.69 2.34
N LEU A 114 15.03 -17.23 3.03
CA LEU A 114 13.66 -17.20 2.55
C LEU A 114 13.10 -15.77 2.53
N CYS A 115 13.32 -14.99 3.61
CA CYS A 115 12.95 -13.58 3.64
C CYS A 115 13.63 -12.81 2.49
N ARG A 116 14.94 -13.08 2.27
CA ARG A 116 15.71 -12.46 1.20
C ARG A 116 15.16 -12.81 -0.18
N GLU A 117 14.90 -14.10 -0.43
CA GLU A 117 14.33 -14.57 -1.68
C GLU A 117 12.96 -13.90 -1.97
N LEU A 118 12.07 -13.91 -0.98
CA LEU A 118 10.74 -13.34 -1.11
C LEU A 118 10.80 -11.83 -1.40
N ILE A 119 11.62 -11.07 -0.68
CA ILE A 119 11.75 -9.63 -0.93
C ILE A 119 12.35 -9.37 -2.32
N LEU A 120 13.40 -10.05 -2.72
CA LEU A 120 14.06 -9.84 -4.01
C LEU A 120 13.16 -10.21 -5.21
N LYS A 121 12.16 -11.06 -5.02
CA LYS A 121 11.12 -11.34 -6.02
C LYS A 121 10.22 -10.15 -6.32
N HIS A 122 10.29 -9.08 -5.54
CA HIS A 122 9.49 -7.87 -5.69
C HIS A 122 10.34 -6.63 -6.07
N VAL A 123 11.66 -6.81 -6.23
CA VAL A 123 12.60 -5.72 -6.55
C VAL A 123 13.04 -5.80 -8.01
N VAL A 124 12.86 -4.72 -8.74
CA VAL A 124 13.30 -4.55 -10.13
C VAL A 124 14.39 -3.47 -10.17
N VAL A 125 15.51 -3.75 -10.84
CA VAL A 125 16.56 -2.75 -11.04
C VAL A 125 16.05 -1.68 -12.01
N GLY A 126 16.25 -0.42 -11.64
CA GLY A 126 15.80 0.74 -12.42
C GLY A 126 14.57 1.42 -11.82
N LYS A 127 14.43 2.70 -12.15
CA LYS A 127 13.29 3.54 -11.74
C LYS A 127 12.20 3.47 -12.80
N TYR A 128 11.10 2.84 -12.47
CA TYR A 128 9.90 2.77 -13.31
C TYR A 128 8.76 3.52 -12.65
N LEU A 129 8.18 4.46 -13.39
CA LEU A 129 7.04 5.26 -12.95
C LEU A 129 5.75 4.73 -13.59
N LYS A 130 4.62 5.28 -13.17
CA LYS A 130 3.30 4.91 -13.71
C LYS A 130 3.25 4.98 -15.24
N GLU A 131 3.93 5.96 -15.83
CA GLU A 131 3.99 6.19 -17.27
C GLU A 131 4.73 5.07 -18.04
N ASN A 132 5.53 4.27 -17.34
CA ASN A 132 6.24 3.11 -17.90
C ASN A 132 5.41 1.84 -17.88
N ILE A 133 4.20 1.89 -17.27
CA ILE A 133 3.32 0.73 -17.10
C ILE A 133 2.21 0.78 -18.15
N GLY A 134 2.10 -0.27 -18.95
CA GLY A 134 1.05 -0.43 -19.95
C GLY A 134 -0.34 -0.66 -19.35
N PHE A 135 -1.37 -0.38 -20.13
CA PHE A 135 -2.74 -0.71 -19.75
C PHE A 135 -3.00 -2.21 -19.93
N ARG A 136 -3.85 -2.75 -19.05
CA ARG A 136 -4.40 -4.09 -19.21
C ARG A 136 -5.26 -4.16 -20.47
N ASN A 137 -5.16 -5.25 -21.21
CA ASN A 137 -6.16 -5.56 -22.22
C ASN A 137 -7.47 -5.99 -21.53
N MET A 138 -8.51 -5.18 -21.70
CA MET A 138 -9.80 -5.36 -21.02
C MET A 138 -10.65 -6.46 -21.63
N ASP A 139 -10.28 -6.96 -22.81
CA ASP A 139 -11.01 -8.04 -23.50
C ASP A 139 -10.73 -9.40 -22.85
N TYR A 140 -9.68 -9.50 -22.04
CA TYR A 140 -9.28 -10.73 -21.38
C TYR A 140 -9.32 -10.61 -19.86
N ALA A 141 -9.61 -11.71 -19.20
CA ALA A 141 -9.49 -11.79 -17.74
C ALA A 141 -8.03 -11.58 -17.27
N ILE A 142 -7.85 -11.15 -16.03
CA ILE A 142 -6.52 -10.84 -15.46
C ILE A 142 -5.55 -12.01 -15.58
N HIS A 143 -6.03 -13.24 -15.39
CA HIS A 143 -5.22 -14.46 -15.41
C HIS A 143 -5.36 -15.28 -16.70
N ALA A 144 -5.98 -14.71 -17.74
CA ALA A 144 -6.09 -15.38 -19.02
C ALA A 144 -4.71 -15.51 -19.68
N LYS A 145 -4.48 -16.61 -20.38
CA LYS A 145 -3.23 -16.82 -21.13
C LYS A 145 -3.07 -15.82 -22.28
N GLU A 146 -4.19 -15.34 -22.77
CA GLU A 146 -4.31 -14.37 -23.86
C GLU A 146 -4.10 -12.94 -23.40
N GLN A 147 -3.94 -12.70 -22.08
CA GLN A 147 -3.69 -11.36 -21.55
C GLN A 147 -2.32 -10.85 -22.00
N ASP A 148 -2.33 -9.93 -22.95
CA ASP A 148 -1.16 -9.34 -23.59
C ASP A 148 -0.88 -7.87 -23.16
N GLY A 149 -1.73 -7.33 -22.26
CA GLY A 149 -1.57 -5.99 -21.73
C GLY A 149 -0.61 -5.92 -20.54
N GLY A 150 -0.22 -4.70 -20.20
CA GLY A 150 0.69 -4.44 -19.09
C GLY A 150 2.16 -4.38 -19.49
N THR A 151 3.03 -4.35 -18.51
CA THR A 151 4.49 -4.35 -18.67
C THR A 151 5.09 -5.45 -17.81
N THR A 152 5.91 -6.29 -18.42
CA THR A 152 6.62 -7.38 -17.74
C THR A 152 7.97 -6.89 -17.23
N PHE A 153 8.23 -7.10 -15.95
CA PHE A 153 9.48 -6.78 -15.28
C PHE A 153 10.17 -8.05 -14.81
N THR A 154 11.50 -8.10 -14.96
CA THR A 154 12.31 -9.16 -14.36
C THR A 154 12.87 -8.67 -13.04
N CYS A 155 12.53 -9.35 -11.96
CA CYS A 155 12.99 -9.02 -10.62
C CYS A 155 14.42 -9.54 -10.36
N ILE A 156 15.09 -8.98 -9.33
CA ILE A 156 16.39 -9.47 -8.86
C ILE A 156 16.31 -10.96 -8.47
N GLY A 157 15.15 -11.38 -7.92
CA GLY A 157 14.86 -12.79 -7.61
C GLY A 157 14.67 -13.70 -8.83
N LYS A 158 14.93 -13.20 -10.06
CA LYS A 158 14.85 -13.92 -11.35
C LYS A 158 13.43 -14.36 -11.78
N ASN A 159 12.42 -13.99 -11.04
CA ASN A 159 11.02 -14.14 -11.46
C ASN A 159 10.57 -12.95 -12.30
N GLN A 160 9.45 -13.13 -12.97
CA GLN A 160 8.78 -12.04 -13.70
C GLN A 160 7.53 -11.58 -12.94
N VAL A 161 7.30 -10.27 -12.98
CA VAL A 161 6.09 -9.61 -12.47
C VAL A 161 5.48 -8.82 -13.63
N ILE A 162 4.18 -8.95 -13.83
CA ILE A 162 3.45 -8.17 -14.80
C ILE A 162 2.66 -7.11 -14.04
N ALA A 163 2.99 -5.83 -14.28
CA ALA A 163 2.22 -4.70 -13.78
C ALA A 163 1.37 -4.11 -14.91
N TYR A 164 0.16 -3.66 -14.58
CA TYR A 164 -0.71 -3.02 -15.55
C TYR A 164 -1.55 -1.92 -14.90
N LEU A 165 -1.94 -0.96 -15.72
CA LEU A 165 -2.93 0.04 -15.38
C LEU A 165 -4.32 -0.41 -15.85
N GLU A 166 -5.33 -0.13 -15.05
CA GLU A 166 -6.72 -0.29 -15.48
C GLU A 166 -7.30 1.07 -15.89
N ARG A 167 -8.06 1.08 -16.99
CA ARG A 167 -8.85 2.24 -17.34
C ARG A 167 -10.12 2.22 -16.50
N ASN A 168 -10.31 3.22 -15.66
CA ASN A 168 -11.60 3.41 -15.00
C ASN A 168 -12.66 3.72 -16.07
N THR A 169 -13.41 2.70 -16.44
CA THR A 169 -14.63 2.85 -17.25
C THR A 169 -15.78 3.25 -16.32
N TYR A 170 -15.69 4.41 -15.68
CA TYR A 170 -16.89 5.03 -15.14
C TYR A 170 -17.74 5.45 -16.34
N LYS A 171 -18.73 4.63 -16.69
CA LYS A 171 -19.86 5.09 -17.47
C LYS A 171 -20.67 5.96 -16.52
N GLY A 172 -20.51 7.31 -16.64
CA GLY A 172 -21.40 8.29 -16.05
C GLY A 172 -22.83 8.13 -16.54
#